data_6eae6949a04a60058d0b137493883c66
#
_entry.id   6eae6949a04a60058d0b137493883c66
#
_cell.length_a   1.000
_cell.length_b   1.000
_cell.length_c   1.000
_cell.angle_alpha   90.00
_cell.angle_beta   90.00
_cell.angle_gamma   90.00
#
_symmetry.space_group_name_H-M   'P 1'
#
loop_
_entity.id
_entity.type
_entity.pdbx_description
1 polymer ?
#
loop_
_entity_poly.entity_id
_entity_poly.type
_entity_poly.pdbx_seq_one_letter_code
_entity_poly.pdbx_strand_id
1 'polypeptide(L)'
;IGFVERATPNQSDLLTILSSPFLITIICSALIFYIAFKLKTLSTDGFLGAFLMGVIIILIGSQYFFMLLAIFFILSSILSKILKRASFYRTKGSESDIIQVYSNGGISLLLSIIYFLVNDPVYIYLFASSVAAAMSDTWGTEFGKLSRHKPISITSLKTIVHGISGGITRIGTLGSL
;
A
#
# COMPACT_ATOMS: atom_id res chain seq x y z
N ILE A 1 -29.26 27.07 5.39
CA ILE A 1 -27.95 27.12 4.69
C ILE A 1 -27.01 27.81 5.68
N GLY A 2 -26.45 27.07 6.63
CA GLY A 2 -25.47 27.58 7.57
C GLY A 2 -24.07 27.27 7.03
N PHE A 3 -23.37 28.26 6.55
CA PHE A 3 -21.92 28.20 6.37
C PHE A 3 -21.32 27.92 7.76
N VAL A 4 -20.81 26.73 7.96
CA VAL A 4 -19.92 26.46 9.11
C VAL A 4 -18.65 27.24 8.82
N GLU A 5 -18.51 28.37 9.46
CA GLU A 5 -17.30 29.14 9.55
C GLU A 5 -16.22 28.23 10.13
N ARG A 6 -15.38 27.67 9.27
CA ARG A 6 -14.19 26.95 9.73
C ARG A 6 -13.26 27.98 10.32
N ALA A 7 -13.28 28.05 11.65
CA ALA A 7 -12.31 28.85 12.38
C ALA A 7 -10.90 28.49 11.88
N THR A 8 -10.10 29.52 11.57
CA THR A 8 -8.66 29.36 11.37
C THR A 8 -8.10 28.61 12.56
N PRO A 9 -7.25 27.57 12.36
CA PRO A 9 -6.73 26.78 13.45
C PRO A 9 -6.07 27.70 14.48
N ASN A 10 -6.60 27.70 15.67
CA ASN A 10 -6.07 28.48 16.79
C ASN A 10 -4.75 27.83 17.25
N GLN A 11 -3.91 28.56 17.93
CA GLN A 11 -2.61 28.07 18.46
C GLN A 11 -2.76 26.81 19.33
N SER A 12 -3.92 26.63 19.98
CA SER A 12 -4.32 25.40 20.68
C SER A 12 -4.55 24.22 19.75
N ASP A 13 -5.04 24.45 18.53
CA ASP A 13 -5.28 23.39 17.53
C ASP A 13 -3.96 22.92 16.93
N LEU A 14 -3.01 23.81 16.74
CA LEU A 14 -1.63 23.47 16.35
C LEU A 14 -0.92 22.64 17.42
N LEU A 15 -1.13 22.95 18.70
CA LEU A 15 -0.57 22.17 19.81
C LEU A 15 -1.23 20.80 19.94
N THR A 16 -2.50 20.68 19.58
CA THR A 16 -3.22 19.39 19.54
C THR A 16 -2.80 18.54 18.33
N ILE A 17 -2.52 19.17 17.19
CA ILE A 17 -1.95 18.53 16.01
C ILE A 17 -0.51 18.05 16.30
N LEU A 18 0.25 18.80 17.07
CA LEU A 18 1.57 18.44 17.59
C LEU A 18 1.49 17.59 18.87
N SER A 19 0.29 17.10 19.22
CA SER A 19 0.12 16.22 20.37
C SER A 19 0.98 14.96 20.22
N SER A 20 1.48 14.45 21.32
CA SER A 20 2.40 13.32 21.39
C SER A 20 1.99 12.11 20.50
N PRO A 21 0.70 11.69 20.36
CA PRO A 21 0.31 10.59 19.50
C PRO A 21 0.54 10.85 18.00
N PHE A 22 0.34 12.08 17.54
CA PHE A 22 0.51 12.45 16.14
C PHE A 22 1.99 12.47 15.72
N LEU A 23 2.84 13.08 16.54
CA LEU A 23 4.29 13.05 16.33
C LEU A 23 4.84 11.63 16.37
N ILE A 24 4.38 10.79 17.30
CA ILE A 24 4.75 9.38 17.37
C ILE A 24 4.37 8.67 16.08
N THR A 25 3.17 8.89 15.54
CA THR A 25 2.72 8.25 14.30
C THR A 25 3.59 8.66 13.11
N ILE A 26 3.93 9.95 12.98
CA ILE A 26 4.83 10.43 11.92
C ILE A 26 6.24 9.81 12.06
N ILE A 27 6.80 9.79 13.28
CA ILE A 27 8.12 9.22 13.53
C ILE A 27 8.10 7.71 13.22
N CYS A 28 7.08 6.98 13.68
CA CYS A 28 6.93 5.56 13.38
C CYS A 28 6.79 5.31 11.88
N SER A 29 6.03 6.13 11.15
CA SER A 29 5.90 6.00 9.70
C SER A 29 7.23 6.24 8.99
N ALA A 30 7.96 7.28 9.35
CA ALA A 30 9.27 7.57 8.81
C ALA A 30 10.25 6.42 9.07
N LEU A 31 10.21 5.84 10.27
CA LEU A 31 11.05 4.70 10.65
C LEU A 31 10.70 3.44 9.84
N ILE A 32 9.42 3.13 9.68
CA ILE A 32 8.95 1.99 8.88
C ILE A 32 9.43 2.11 7.44
N PHE A 33 9.24 3.26 6.81
CA PHE A 33 9.67 3.48 5.43
C PHE A 33 11.19 3.52 5.30
N TYR A 34 11.91 4.08 6.28
CA TYR A 34 13.36 4.05 6.31
C TYR A 34 13.91 2.62 6.42
N ILE A 35 13.32 1.79 7.27
CA ILE A 35 13.68 0.37 7.38
C ILE A 35 13.41 -0.34 6.05
N ALA A 36 12.26 -0.09 5.43
CA ALA A 36 11.91 -0.67 4.13
C ALA A 36 12.91 -0.27 3.03
N PHE A 37 13.33 0.98 3.00
CA PHE A 37 14.39 1.46 2.11
C PHE A 37 15.73 0.76 2.38
N LYS A 38 16.15 0.68 3.64
CA LYS A 38 17.39 -0.05 4.04
C LYS A 38 17.34 -1.53 3.71
N LEU A 39 16.18 -2.15 3.79
CA LEU A 39 15.98 -3.55 3.41
C LEU A 39 15.87 -3.76 1.89
N LYS A 40 16.01 -2.69 1.09
CA LYS A 40 15.88 -2.71 -0.38
C LYS A 40 14.53 -3.29 -0.85
N THR A 41 13.46 -2.96 -0.15
CA THR A 41 12.09 -3.26 -0.55
C THR A 41 11.45 -2.09 -1.30
N LEU A 42 11.99 -0.88 -1.10
CA LEU A 42 11.62 0.35 -1.81
C LEU A 42 12.85 0.94 -2.51
N SER A 43 12.66 1.43 -3.72
CA SER A 43 13.59 2.33 -4.38
C SER A 43 13.53 3.74 -3.75
N THR A 44 14.42 4.63 -4.11
CA THR A 44 14.45 6.00 -3.54
C THR A 44 13.17 6.77 -3.85
N ASP A 45 12.69 6.69 -5.09
CA ASP A 45 11.44 7.30 -5.52
C ASP A 45 10.21 6.63 -4.89
N GLY A 46 10.23 5.31 -4.76
CA GLY A 46 9.21 4.54 -4.04
C GLY A 46 9.13 4.92 -2.56
N PHE A 47 10.28 5.13 -1.91
CA PHE A 47 10.33 5.64 -0.53
C PHE A 47 9.68 7.01 -0.41
N LEU A 48 10.04 7.96 -1.28
CA LEU A 48 9.45 9.30 -1.26
C LEU A 48 7.94 9.26 -1.50
N GLY A 49 7.50 8.48 -2.49
CA GLY A 49 6.07 8.32 -2.80
C GLY A 49 5.28 7.71 -1.63
N ALA A 50 5.79 6.66 -1.01
CA ALA A 50 5.15 6.01 0.14
C ALA A 50 5.10 6.94 1.36
N PHE A 51 6.20 7.66 1.62
CA PHE A 51 6.25 8.62 2.73
C PHE A 51 5.24 9.75 2.54
N LEU A 52 5.21 10.38 1.38
CA LEU A 52 4.25 11.46 1.08
C LEU A 52 2.80 10.96 1.19
N MET A 53 2.49 9.79 0.62
CA MET A 53 1.17 9.18 0.72
C MET A 53 0.79 8.91 2.18
N GLY A 54 1.70 8.34 2.96
CA GLY A 54 1.49 8.06 4.37
C GLY A 54 1.21 9.32 5.18
N VAL A 55 1.99 10.39 4.96
CA VAL A 55 1.78 11.70 5.63
C VAL A 55 0.41 12.27 5.28
N ILE A 56 0.03 12.28 3.99
CA ILE A 56 -1.28 12.79 3.57
C ILE A 56 -2.41 11.99 4.25
N ILE A 57 -2.34 10.66 4.25
CA ILE A 57 -3.37 9.81 4.85
C ILE A 57 -3.48 10.05 6.37
N ILE A 58 -2.38 10.27 7.07
CA ILE A 58 -2.40 10.60 8.51
C ILE A 58 -3.08 11.95 8.75
N LEU A 59 -2.74 12.96 7.92
CA LEU A 59 -3.22 14.33 8.11
C LEU A 59 -4.72 14.49 7.82
N ILE A 60 -5.23 13.82 6.79
CA ILE A 60 -6.59 14.04 6.30
C ILE A 60 -7.53 12.85 6.53
N GLY A 61 -7.00 11.65 6.60
CA GLY A 61 -7.81 10.45 6.74
C GLY A 61 -8.01 10.07 8.21
N SER A 62 -7.14 9.23 8.69
CA SER A 62 -7.13 8.75 10.06
C SER A 62 -5.86 7.96 10.31
N GLN A 63 -5.38 7.96 11.56
CA GLN A 63 -4.30 7.06 11.96
C GLN A 63 -4.62 5.59 11.68
N TYR A 64 -5.90 5.18 11.73
CA TYR A 64 -6.32 3.81 11.41
C TYR A 64 -6.13 3.47 9.93
N PHE A 65 -6.39 4.41 9.02
CA PHE A 65 -6.14 4.25 7.59
C PHE A 65 -4.66 4.05 7.31
N PHE A 66 -3.82 4.87 7.94
CA PHE A 66 -2.38 4.71 7.86
C PHE A 66 -1.91 3.36 8.41
N MET A 67 -2.41 2.95 9.58
CA MET A 67 -2.05 1.66 10.18
C MET A 67 -2.39 0.49 9.27
N LEU A 68 -3.57 0.50 8.63
CA LEU A 68 -3.98 -0.56 7.71
C LEU A 68 -3.05 -0.64 6.49
N LEU A 69 -2.70 0.50 5.88
CA LEU A 69 -1.73 0.56 4.79
C LEU A 69 -0.33 0.13 5.23
N ALA A 70 0.11 0.53 6.41
CA ALA A 70 1.42 0.14 6.95
C ALA A 70 1.49 -1.37 7.20
N ILE A 71 0.43 -1.97 7.75
CA ILE A 71 0.33 -3.43 7.95
C ILE A 71 0.42 -4.15 6.59
N PHE A 72 -0.38 -3.72 5.60
CA PHE A 72 -0.31 -4.26 4.24
C PHE A 72 1.12 -4.20 3.69
N PHE A 73 1.76 -3.04 3.78
CA PHE A 73 3.10 -2.84 3.26
C PHE A 73 4.14 -3.73 3.97
N ILE A 74 4.09 -3.80 5.30
CA ILE A 74 5.01 -4.63 6.10
C ILE A 74 4.84 -6.10 5.75
N LEU A 75 3.60 -6.62 5.78
CA LEU A 75 3.32 -8.02 5.50
C LEU A 75 3.72 -8.40 4.08
N SER A 76 3.39 -7.57 3.09
CA SER A 76 3.77 -7.79 1.69
C SER A 76 5.29 -7.74 1.49
N SER A 77 6.00 -6.83 2.15
CA SER A 77 7.46 -6.74 2.09
C SER A 77 8.14 -7.96 2.72
N ILE A 78 7.63 -8.44 3.85
CA ILE A 78 8.12 -9.66 4.51
C ILE A 78 7.87 -10.88 3.61
N LEU A 79 6.65 -11.01 3.08
CA LEU A 79 6.28 -12.09 2.17
C LEU A 79 7.18 -12.12 0.94
N SER A 80 7.33 -10.99 0.25
CA SER A 80 8.20 -10.86 -0.92
C SER A 80 9.64 -11.29 -0.61
N LYS A 81 10.15 -10.89 0.56
CA LYS A 81 11.52 -11.23 0.97
C LYS A 81 11.71 -12.72 1.26
N ILE A 82 10.72 -13.34 1.90
CA ILE A 82 10.73 -14.79 2.19
C ILE A 82 10.63 -15.57 0.89
N LEU A 83 9.66 -15.25 0.05
CA LEU A 83 9.37 -16.00 -1.17
C LEU A 83 10.42 -15.79 -2.26
N LYS A 84 11.12 -14.65 -2.27
CA LYS A 84 12.24 -14.39 -3.19
C LYS A 84 13.34 -15.45 -3.08
N ARG A 85 13.58 -16.01 -1.90
CA ARG A 85 14.57 -17.07 -1.68
C ARG A 85 14.11 -18.41 -2.27
N ALA A 86 12.80 -18.64 -2.29
CA ALA A 86 12.18 -19.88 -2.79
C ALA A 86 11.74 -19.80 -4.25
N SER A 87 11.78 -18.61 -4.86
CA SER A 87 11.32 -18.39 -6.24
C SER A 87 12.23 -19.05 -7.25
N PHE A 88 11.64 -19.78 -8.19
CA PHE A 88 12.33 -20.37 -9.35
C PHE A 88 12.75 -19.33 -10.39
N TYR A 89 12.12 -18.16 -10.37
CA TYR A 89 12.33 -17.11 -11.36
C TYR A 89 12.82 -15.83 -10.67
N ARG A 90 14.09 -15.49 -10.93
CA ARG A 90 14.65 -14.22 -10.48
C ARG A 90 14.18 -13.10 -11.42
N THR A 91 13.22 -12.32 -10.99
CA THR A 91 12.91 -11.05 -11.66
C THR A 91 13.95 -10.00 -11.25
N LYS A 92 14.55 -9.33 -12.25
CA LYS A 92 15.36 -8.13 -12.04
C LYS A 92 14.44 -7.02 -11.51
N GLY A 93 14.84 -6.35 -10.42
CA GLY A 93 14.09 -5.25 -9.82
C GLY A 93 13.03 -5.74 -8.82
N SER A 94 13.42 -5.88 -7.57
CA SER A 94 12.51 -6.32 -6.49
C SER A 94 12.18 -5.19 -5.53
N GLU A 95 12.59 -3.98 -5.87
CA GLU A 95 12.30 -2.77 -5.11
C GLU A 95 11.03 -2.17 -5.70
N SER A 96 10.07 -1.84 -4.84
CA SER A 96 8.86 -1.15 -5.27
C SER A 96 9.20 0.29 -5.58
N ASP A 97 8.95 0.70 -6.81
CA ASP A 97 9.09 2.07 -7.28
C ASP A 97 7.83 2.90 -6.99
N ILE A 98 7.89 4.18 -7.32
CA ILE A 98 6.78 5.11 -7.10
C ILE A 98 5.51 4.67 -7.85
N ILE A 99 5.65 4.07 -9.03
CA ILE A 99 4.52 3.59 -9.83
C ILE A 99 3.80 2.47 -9.09
N GLN A 100 4.54 1.50 -8.55
CA GLN A 100 3.97 0.41 -7.76
C GLN A 100 3.33 0.90 -6.46
N VAL A 101 3.96 1.87 -5.79
CA VAL A 101 3.41 2.49 -4.57
C VAL A 101 2.05 3.12 -4.86
N TYR A 102 1.93 3.92 -5.92
CA TYR A 102 0.66 4.57 -6.26
C TYR A 102 -0.34 3.62 -6.93
N SER A 103 0.09 2.60 -7.63
CA SER A 103 -0.81 1.56 -8.16
C SER A 103 -1.50 0.80 -7.02
N ASN A 104 -0.77 0.51 -5.94
CA ASN A 104 -1.30 -0.24 -4.81
C ASN A 104 -2.05 0.65 -3.80
N GLY A 105 -1.60 1.89 -3.58
CA GLY A 105 -2.13 2.76 -2.54
C GLY A 105 -2.95 3.96 -3.04
N GLY A 106 -2.93 4.25 -4.35
CA GLY A 106 -3.53 5.48 -4.89
C GLY A 106 -5.05 5.55 -4.72
N ILE A 107 -5.76 4.42 -4.89
CA ILE A 107 -7.22 4.35 -4.63
C ILE A 107 -7.49 4.57 -3.14
N SER A 108 -6.71 3.96 -2.26
CA SER A 108 -6.82 4.17 -0.82
C SER A 108 -6.57 5.64 -0.43
N LEU A 109 -5.58 6.29 -1.04
CA LEU A 109 -5.33 7.72 -0.87
C LEU A 109 -6.54 8.55 -1.30
N LEU A 110 -7.09 8.30 -2.47
CA LEU A 110 -8.28 9.00 -2.98
C LEU A 110 -9.48 8.82 -2.04
N LEU A 111 -9.73 7.60 -1.57
CA LEU A 111 -10.82 7.29 -0.65
C LEU A 111 -10.63 7.97 0.71
N SER A 112 -9.39 8.12 1.18
CA SER A 112 -9.12 8.89 2.41
C SER A 112 -9.41 10.37 2.26
N ILE A 113 -9.11 10.95 1.08
CA ILE A 113 -9.45 12.35 0.75
C ILE A 113 -10.98 12.52 0.72
N ILE A 114 -11.70 11.61 0.06
CA ILE A 114 -13.16 11.67 -0.03
C ILE A 114 -13.77 11.51 1.36
N TYR A 115 -13.28 10.59 2.17
CA TYR A 115 -13.72 10.43 3.56
C TYR A 115 -13.57 11.73 4.35
N PHE A 116 -12.44 12.42 4.21
CA PHE A 116 -12.21 13.70 4.87
C PHE A 116 -13.22 14.79 4.43
N LEU A 117 -13.59 14.81 3.15
CA LEU A 117 -14.50 15.81 2.59
C LEU A 117 -15.98 15.51 2.92
N VAL A 118 -16.38 14.24 2.86
CA VAL A 118 -17.79 13.81 2.96
C VAL A 118 -18.15 13.36 4.37
N ASN A 119 -17.20 12.81 5.10
CA ASN A 119 -17.34 12.25 6.46
C ASN A 119 -18.41 11.15 6.56
N ASP A 120 -18.54 10.30 5.51
CA ASP A 120 -19.45 9.17 5.50
C ASP A 120 -18.69 7.88 5.83
N PRO A 121 -19.14 7.08 6.84
CA PRO A 121 -18.50 5.82 7.24
C PRO A 121 -18.37 4.79 6.11
N VAL A 122 -19.12 4.88 5.02
CA VAL A 122 -19.00 3.98 3.88
C VAL A 122 -17.57 3.99 3.29
N TYR A 123 -16.91 5.15 3.32
CA TYR A 123 -15.54 5.28 2.81
C TYR A 123 -14.50 4.54 3.64
N ILE A 124 -14.80 4.21 4.91
CA ILE A 124 -13.94 3.34 5.74
C ILE A 124 -13.92 1.92 5.15
N TYR A 125 -15.08 1.39 4.79
CA TYR A 125 -15.19 0.06 4.16
C TYR A 125 -14.59 0.04 2.77
N LEU A 126 -14.79 1.10 1.97
CA LEU A 126 -14.19 1.22 0.64
C LEU A 126 -12.67 1.30 0.73
N PHE A 127 -12.13 2.06 1.68
CA PHE A 127 -10.70 2.12 1.94
C PHE A 127 -10.14 0.74 2.29
N ALA A 128 -10.75 0.05 3.26
CA ALA A 128 -10.32 -1.29 3.67
C ALA A 128 -10.38 -2.27 2.49
N SER A 129 -11.43 -2.20 1.67
CA SER A 129 -11.59 -3.04 0.48
C SER A 129 -10.50 -2.75 -0.57
N SER A 130 -10.12 -1.49 -0.77
CA SER A 130 -9.05 -1.13 -1.70
C SER A 130 -7.68 -1.66 -1.25
N VAL A 131 -7.40 -1.61 0.06
CA VAL A 131 -6.17 -2.19 0.64
C VAL A 131 -6.17 -3.71 0.50
N ALA A 132 -7.31 -4.35 0.77
CA ALA A 132 -7.45 -5.80 0.61
C ALA A 132 -7.23 -6.25 -0.84
N ALA A 133 -7.76 -5.50 -1.82
CA ALA A 133 -7.53 -5.77 -3.24
C ALA A 133 -6.06 -5.64 -3.63
N ALA A 134 -5.37 -4.59 -3.18
CA ALA A 134 -3.94 -4.41 -3.40
C ALA A 134 -3.10 -5.53 -2.74
N MET A 135 -3.51 -5.97 -1.54
CA MET A 135 -2.86 -7.08 -0.85
C MET A 135 -3.04 -8.39 -1.59
N SER A 136 -4.25 -8.68 -2.07
CA SER A 136 -4.59 -9.86 -2.87
C SER A 136 -3.75 -9.93 -4.15
N ASP A 137 -3.65 -8.83 -4.90
CA ASP A 137 -2.83 -8.75 -6.12
C ASP A 137 -1.35 -8.97 -5.83
N THR A 138 -0.81 -8.30 -4.81
CA THR A 138 0.59 -8.43 -4.40
C THR A 138 0.91 -9.87 -3.98
N TRP A 139 0.09 -10.46 -3.13
CA TRP A 139 0.30 -11.82 -2.63
C TRP A 139 0.12 -12.86 -3.73
N GLY A 140 -0.90 -12.68 -4.59
CA GLY A 140 -1.10 -13.52 -5.77
C GLY A 140 0.13 -13.53 -6.69
N THR A 141 0.74 -12.37 -6.90
CA THR A 141 1.97 -12.24 -7.66
C THR A 141 3.15 -12.94 -6.99
N GLU A 142 3.34 -12.73 -5.69
CA GLU A 142 4.46 -13.32 -4.95
C GLU A 142 4.35 -14.85 -4.87
N PHE A 143 3.19 -15.39 -4.53
CA PHE A 143 2.96 -16.84 -4.55
C PHE A 143 3.02 -17.41 -5.98
N GLY A 144 2.57 -16.65 -6.97
CA GLY A 144 2.65 -17.04 -8.38
C GLY A 144 4.08 -17.32 -8.86
N LYS A 145 5.08 -16.61 -8.32
CA LYS A 145 6.51 -16.83 -8.60
C LYS A 145 7.04 -18.19 -8.11
N LEU A 146 6.32 -18.87 -7.22
CA LEU A 146 6.66 -20.22 -6.75
C LEU A 146 6.17 -21.30 -7.71
N SER A 147 5.35 -20.96 -8.71
CA SER A 147 4.83 -21.93 -9.66
C SER A 147 5.93 -22.44 -10.57
N ARG A 148 6.07 -23.75 -10.68
CA ARG A 148 6.94 -24.40 -11.68
C ARG A 148 6.32 -24.41 -13.07
N HIS A 149 5.00 -24.29 -13.15
CA HIS A 149 4.26 -24.26 -14.41
C HIS A 149 4.20 -22.85 -14.95
N LYS A 150 4.28 -22.73 -16.29
CA LYS A 150 4.12 -21.44 -16.96
C LYS A 150 2.75 -20.84 -16.66
N PRO A 151 2.67 -19.52 -16.42
CA PRO A 151 1.40 -18.85 -16.20
C PRO A 151 0.54 -18.88 -17.47
N ILE A 152 -0.76 -18.78 -17.29
CA ILE A 152 -1.75 -18.64 -18.34
C ILE A 152 -2.20 -17.19 -18.38
N SER A 153 -2.20 -16.57 -19.55
CA SER A 153 -2.74 -15.22 -19.73
C SER A 153 -4.25 -15.24 -19.53
N ILE A 154 -4.76 -14.35 -18.66
CA ILE A 154 -6.20 -14.22 -18.38
C ILE A 154 -7.01 -13.78 -19.61
N THR A 155 -6.37 -13.04 -20.53
CA THR A 155 -7.03 -12.51 -21.73
C THR A 155 -7.00 -13.47 -22.91
N SER A 156 -5.85 -14.13 -23.18
CA SER A 156 -5.67 -14.99 -24.34
C SER A 156 -5.80 -16.48 -24.04
N LEU A 157 -5.86 -16.86 -22.76
CA LEU A 157 -5.88 -18.25 -22.26
C LEU A 157 -4.68 -19.09 -22.73
N LYS A 158 -3.63 -18.44 -23.26
CA LYS A 158 -2.40 -19.10 -23.72
C LYS A 158 -1.34 -19.04 -22.62
N THR A 159 -0.47 -20.04 -22.63
CA THR A 159 0.72 -20.03 -21.77
C THR A 159 1.66 -18.90 -22.15
N ILE A 160 2.12 -18.15 -21.15
CA ILE A 160 3.03 -17.02 -21.32
C ILE A 160 4.28 -17.20 -20.46
N VAL A 161 5.26 -16.35 -20.68
CA VAL A 161 6.49 -16.35 -19.89
C VAL A 161 6.21 -15.75 -18.50
N HIS A 162 6.89 -16.26 -17.47
CA HIS A 162 6.81 -15.69 -16.13
C HIS A 162 7.23 -14.22 -16.11
N GLY A 163 6.50 -13.40 -15.34
CA GLY A 163 6.76 -11.97 -15.21
C GLY A 163 6.01 -11.08 -16.20
N ILE A 164 5.25 -11.65 -17.13
CA ILE A 164 4.36 -10.87 -18.01
C ILE A 164 3.06 -10.58 -17.26
N SER A 165 2.63 -9.32 -17.31
CA SER A 165 1.38 -8.88 -16.69
C SER A 165 0.16 -9.65 -17.23
N GLY A 166 -0.82 -9.91 -16.37
CA GLY A 166 -2.01 -10.69 -16.71
C GLY A 166 -1.80 -12.20 -16.73
N GLY A 167 -0.62 -12.69 -16.30
CA GLY A 167 -0.35 -14.11 -16.14
C GLY A 167 -0.84 -14.63 -14.80
N ILE A 168 -1.69 -15.65 -14.79
CA ILE A 168 -2.20 -16.31 -13.59
C ILE A 168 -1.64 -17.73 -13.45
N THR A 169 -1.44 -18.14 -12.20
CA THR A 169 -1.06 -19.52 -11.85
C THR A 169 -1.96 -20.02 -10.73
N ARG A 170 -2.14 -21.33 -10.61
CA ARG A 170 -2.97 -21.92 -9.53
C ARG A 170 -2.50 -21.48 -8.14
N ILE A 171 -1.18 -21.51 -7.91
CA ILE A 171 -0.59 -21.12 -6.62
C ILE A 171 -0.78 -19.61 -6.40
N GLY A 172 -0.62 -18.78 -7.43
CA GLY A 172 -0.88 -17.35 -7.34
C GLY A 172 -2.34 -17.05 -7.01
N THR A 173 -3.28 -17.72 -7.68
CA THR A 173 -4.72 -17.56 -7.40
C THR A 173 -5.07 -17.98 -5.96
N LEU A 174 -4.49 -19.07 -5.45
CA LEU A 174 -4.68 -19.47 -4.04
C LEU A 174 -4.05 -18.46 -3.07
N GLY A 175 -2.92 -17.87 -3.44
CA GLY A 175 -2.24 -16.85 -2.62
C GLY A 175 -2.95 -15.50 -2.61
N SER A 176 -3.88 -15.24 -3.55
CA SER A 176 -4.68 -14.02 -3.63
C SER A 176 -6.02 -14.12 -2.86
N LEU A 177 -6.40 -15.28 -2.36
CA LEU A 177 -7.59 -15.51 -1.54
C LEU A 177 -7.30 -15.30 -0.05
#